data_4b05b2a08449c84592fe93288d358b6e
#
_entry.id   4b05b2a08449c84592fe93288d358b6e
#
_cell.length_a   1.000
_cell.length_b   1.000
_cell.length_c   1.000
_cell.angle_alpha   90.00
_cell.angle_beta   90.00
_cell.angle_gamma   90.00
#
_symmetry.space_group_name_H-M   'P 1'
#
loop_
_entity.id
_entity.type
_entity.pdbx_description
1 polymer ?
#
loop_
_entity_poly.entity_id
_entity_poly.type
_entity_poly.pdbx_seq_one_letter_code
_entity_poly.pdbx_strand_id
1 'polypeptide(L)'
;ARAIDLVYHEGENGETYNIGGFNEWTNLDLIKVLCAQMDEKLGREKGSSEKLITYVKDRPGHDRRYAIDATKINKELGWAPSVTFEEGLAITIDWYLSNAEWLKNVTSGTYQEYYDNMYAKR
;
A
#
# COMPACT_ATOMS: atom_id res chain seq x y z
N ALA A 1 -0.11 11.27 7.50
CA ALA A 1 -0.73 12.36 8.27
C ALA A 1 0.25 12.94 9.29
N ARG A 2 0.78 12.17 10.24
CA ARG A 2 1.72 12.66 11.28
C ARG A 2 2.96 13.38 10.72
N ALA A 3 3.56 12.87 9.64
CA ALA A 3 4.70 13.51 9.00
C ALA A 3 4.31 14.84 8.35
N ILE A 4 3.13 14.92 7.74
CA ILE A 4 2.62 16.17 7.13
C ILE A 4 2.39 17.22 8.21
N ASP A 5 1.75 16.83 9.32
CA ASP A 5 1.52 17.70 10.47
C ASP A 5 2.83 18.23 11.07
N LEU A 6 3.82 17.33 11.25
CA LEU A 6 5.15 17.71 11.73
C LEU A 6 5.86 18.70 10.80
N VAL A 7 5.84 18.45 9.47
CA VAL A 7 6.46 19.35 8.49
C VAL A 7 5.76 20.73 8.48
N TYR A 8 4.43 20.75 8.65
CA TYR A 8 3.68 21.99 8.72
C TYR A 8 4.08 22.86 9.92
N HIS A 9 4.32 22.25 11.09
CA HIS A 9 4.63 22.98 12.32
C HIS A 9 6.12 23.24 12.55
N GLU A 10 6.99 22.34 12.09
CA GLU A 10 8.42 22.34 12.42
C GLU A 10 9.35 22.34 11.19
N GLY A 11 8.80 22.20 9.98
CA GLY A 11 9.58 22.22 8.75
C GLY A 11 10.14 23.60 8.43
N GLU A 12 11.31 23.63 7.82
CA GLU A 12 11.92 24.87 7.36
C GLU A 12 11.26 25.38 6.08
N ASN A 13 10.93 26.67 6.04
CA ASN A 13 10.27 27.28 4.89
C ASN A 13 11.14 27.23 3.62
N GLY A 14 10.56 26.73 2.54
CA GLY A 14 11.26 26.54 1.25
C GLY A 14 11.95 25.20 1.10
N GLU A 15 12.00 24.38 2.14
CA GLU A 15 12.58 23.05 2.09
C GLU A 15 11.59 21.96 1.65
N THR A 16 12.14 20.88 1.10
CA THR A 16 11.37 19.71 0.67
C THR A 16 11.70 18.52 1.53
N TYR A 17 10.69 17.81 2.02
CA TYR A 17 10.82 16.60 2.84
C TYR A 17 10.16 15.41 2.16
N ASN A 18 10.96 14.37 1.88
CA ASN A 18 10.43 13.08 1.46
C ASN A 18 9.89 12.31 2.67
N ILE A 19 8.71 11.72 2.54
CA ILE A 19 8.10 10.90 3.56
C ILE A 19 8.03 9.45 3.05
N GLY A 20 8.75 8.54 3.71
CA GLY A 20 8.85 7.13 3.32
C GLY A 20 9.01 6.20 4.51
N GLY A 21 8.73 4.92 4.30
CA GLY A 21 8.67 3.92 5.37
C GLY A 21 10.00 3.27 5.75
N PHE A 22 11.12 3.64 5.15
CA PHE A 22 12.43 2.96 5.27
C PHE A 22 12.35 1.45 4.96
N ASN A 23 11.40 1.05 4.15
CA ASN A 23 11.26 -0.32 3.68
C ASN A 23 11.07 -0.35 2.16
N GLU A 24 11.72 -1.29 1.53
CA GLU A 24 11.67 -1.46 0.08
C GLU A 24 11.15 -2.87 -0.21
N TRP A 25 10.03 -2.94 -0.91
CA TRP A 25 9.41 -4.20 -1.31
C TRP A 25 9.33 -4.28 -2.83
N THR A 26 9.61 -5.46 -3.39
CA THR A 26 9.17 -5.73 -4.75
C THR A 26 7.66 -5.94 -4.78
N ASN A 27 7.00 -5.66 -5.91
CA ASN A 27 5.56 -5.90 -6.02
C ASN A 27 5.17 -7.35 -5.69
N LEU A 28 5.99 -8.31 -6.13
CA LEU A 28 5.72 -9.72 -5.88
C LEU A 28 5.83 -10.08 -4.40
N ASP A 29 6.86 -9.60 -3.70
CA ASP A 29 7.04 -9.88 -2.28
C ASP A 29 5.92 -9.25 -1.45
N LEU A 30 5.52 -8.00 -1.77
CA LEU A 30 4.39 -7.34 -1.15
C LEU A 30 3.10 -8.15 -1.32
N ILE A 31 2.81 -8.62 -2.54
CA ILE A 31 1.62 -9.43 -2.82
C ILE A 31 1.66 -10.76 -2.06
N LYS A 32 2.82 -11.39 -1.94
CA LYS A 32 2.97 -12.64 -1.15
C LYS A 32 2.67 -12.43 0.33
N VAL A 33 3.16 -11.32 0.92
CA VAL A 33 2.84 -10.97 2.31
C VAL A 33 1.34 -10.73 2.46
N LEU A 34 0.72 -10.00 1.54
CA LEU A 34 -0.73 -9.78 1.51
C LEU A 34 -1.49 -11.11 1.44
N CYS A 35 -1.12 -12.00 0.52
CA CYS A 35 -1.76 -13.32 0.37
C CYS A 35 -1.65 -14.15 1.64
N ALA A 36 -0.46 -14.19 2.26
CA ALA A 36 -0.24 -14.94 3.49
C ALA A 36 -1.10 -14.42 4.66
N GLN A 37 -1.16 -13.11 4.85
CA GLN A 37 -2.00 -12.49 5.89
C GLN A 37 -3.50 -12.68 5.61
N MET A 38 -3.93 -12.63 4.35
CA MET A 38 -5.31 -12.91 3.98
C MET A 38 -5.72 -14.36 4.25
N ASP A 39 -4.84 -15.32 3.93
CA ASP A 39 -5.10 -16.73 4.22
C ASP A 39 -5.26 -16.97 5.72
N GLU A 40 -4.37 -16.39 6.54
CA GLU A 40 -4.42 -16.47 7.99
C GLU A 40 -5.72 -15.87 8.56
N LYS A 41 -6.04 -14.62 8.19
CA LYS A 41 -7.21 -13.91 8.71
C LYS A 41 -8.55 -14.52 8.30
N LEU A 42 -8.60 -15.16 7.14
CA LEU A 42 -9.79 -15.83 6.62
C LEU A 42 -9.84 -17.32 6.96
N GLY A 43 -8.86 -17.85 7.72
CA GLY A 43 -8.79 -19.27 8.08
C GLY A 43 -8.64 -20.19 6.88
N ARG A 44 -7.96 -19.73 5.82
CA ARG A 44 -7.70 -20.53 4.62
C ARG A 44 -6.42 -21.34 4.74
N GLU A 45 -6.29 -22.39 3.92
CA GLU A 45 -5.04 -23.11 3.79
C GLU A 45 -3.93 -22.16 3.30
N LYS A 46 -2.76 -22.20 3.92
CA LYS A 46 -1.60 -21.39 3.54
C LYS A 46 -1.26 -21.54 2.06
N GLY A 47 -1.11 -20.44 1.37
CA GLY A 47 -0.82 -20.37 -0.07
C GLY A 47 -2.06 -20.43 -0.97
N SER A 48 -3.27 -20.48 -0.41
CA SER A 48 -4.51 -20.48 -1.20
C SER A 48 -4.65 -19.19 -2.01
N SER A 49 -4.42 -18.05 -1.39
CA SER A 49 -4.51 -16.75 -2.06
C SER A 49 -3.35 -16.52 -3.04
N GLU A 50 -2.17 -17.07 -2.77
CA GLU A 50 -1.01 -16.96 -3.67
C GLU A 50 -1.26 -17.65 -5.02
N LYS A 51 -2.06 -18.72 -5.06
CA LYS A 51 -2.47 -19.41 -6.30
C LYS A 51 -3.28 -18.51 -7.26
N LEU A 52 -3.82 -17.41 -6.78
CA LEU A 52 -4.58 -16.45 -7.59
C LEU A 52 -3.69 -15.46 -8.33
N ILE A 53 -2.37 -15.44 -8.08
CA ILE A 53 -1.44 -14.54 -8.76
C ILE A 53 -1.38 -14.90 -10.23
N THR A 54 -1.71 -13.92 -11.09
CA THR A 54 -1.65 -14.04 -12.55
C THR A 54 -0.71 -12.98 -13.11
N TYR A 55 0.24 -13.42 -13.92
CA TYR A 55 1.17 -12.51 -14.59
C TYR A 55 0.54 -11.96 -15.87
N VAL A 56 0.58 -10.65 -16.03
CA VAL A 56 0.08 -9.95 -17.20
C VAL A 56 1.20 -9.15 -17.86
N LYS A 57 0.97 -8.70 -19.11
CA LYS A 57 1.93 -7.80 -19.79
C LYS A 57 2.04 -6.50 -19.02
N ASP A 58 3.26 -6.13 -18.68
CA ASP A 58 3.54 -4.90 -17.95
C ASP A 58 3.31 -3.65 -18.80
N ARG A 59 3.00 -2.53 -18.16
CA ARG A 59 2.87 -1.23 -18.81
C ARG A 59 4.26 -0.63 -19.10
N PRO A 60 4.44 0.09 -20.20
CA PRO A 60 5.68 0.83 -20.46
C PRO A 60 5.97 1.85 -19.33
N GLY A 61 7.22 1.90 -18.87
CA GLY A 61 7.64 2.83 -17.83
C GLY A 61 7.13 2.52 -16.41
N HIS A 62 6.75 1.27 -16.16
CA HIS A 62 6.35 0.85 -14.81
C HIS A 62 7.56 0.82 -13.87
N ASP A 63 7.43 1.42 -12.70
CA ASP A 63 8.47 1.40 -11.69
C ASP A 63 8.69 -0.02 -11.17
N ARG A 64 9.93 -0.46 -11.19
CA ARG A 64 10.30 -1.79 -10.71
C ARG A 64 10.13 -1.93 -9.20
N ARG A 65 10.31 -0.83 -8.46
CA ARG A 65 10.12 -0.72 -7.02
C ARG A 65 9.90 0.74 -6.64
N TYR A 66 9.25 0.96 -5.53
CA TYR A 66 9.13 2.26 -4.90
C TYR A 66 10.12 2.34 -3.74
N ALA A 67 11.08 3.25 -3.85
CA ALA A 67 12.10 3.50 -2.83
C ALA A 67 12.14 4.99 -2.56
N ILE A 68 11.88 5.40 -1.33
CA ILE A 68 11.86 6.80 -0.90
C ILE A 68 12.88 6.97 0.21
N ASP A 69 13.86 7.85 -0.01
CA ASP A 69 14.81 8.24 1.03
C ASP A 69 14.19 9.30 1.94
N ALA A 70 13.84 8.89 3.16
CA ALA A 70 13.30 9.74 4.21
C ALA A 70 14.35 10.18 5.23
N THR A 71 15.64 10.08 4.90
CA THR A 71 16.74 10.40 5.82
C THR A 71 16.69 11.85 6.29
N LYS A 72 16.34 12.79 5.41
CA LYS A 72 16.29 14.21 5.75
C LYS A 72 15.24 14.50 6.83
N ILE A 73 14.00 14.07 6.64
CA ILE A 73 12.94 14.31 7.63
C ILE A 73 13.24 13.62 8.97
N ASN A 74 13.90 12.45 8.93
CA ASN A 74 14.34 11.77 10.15
C ASN A 74 15.41 12.57 10.89
N LYS A 75 16.43 13.04 10.19
CA LYS A 75 17.56 13.78 10.81
C LYS A 75 17.15 15.15 11.32
N GLU A 76 16.38 15.88 10.55
CA GLU A 76 16.05 17.28 10.85
C GLU A 76 14.84 17.42 11.79
N LEU A 77 13.81 16.57 11.62
CA LEU A 77 12.57 16.65 12.37
C LEU A 77 12.32 15.43 13.29
N GLY A 78 13.24 14.47 13.36
CA GLY A 78 13.11 13.29 14.22
C GLY A 78 11.97 12.34 13.82
N TRP A 79 11.39 12.50 12.62
CA TRP A 79 10.27 11.67 12.20
C TRP A 79 10.72 10.27 11.76
N ALA A 80 9.97 9.29 12.20
CA ALA A 80 10.04 7.90 11.71
C ALA A 80 8.65 7.27 11.64
N PRO A 81 8.46 6.24 10.77
CA PRO A 81 7.23 5.46 10.77
C PRO A 81 7.00 4.80 12.13
N SER A 82 5.74 4.70 12.54
CA SER A 82 5.36 4.11 13.84
C SER A 82 4.97 2.64 13.77
N VAL A 83 4.81 2.10 12.57
CA VAL A 83 4.49 0.69 12.32
C VAL A 83 5.35 0.17 11.17
N THR A 84 5.66 -1.10 11.18
CA THR A 84 6.30 -1.78 10.04
C THR A 84 5.31 -1.95 8.89
N PHE A 85 5.81 -2.33 7.72
CA PHE A 85 4.95 -2.60 6.57
C PHE A 85 3.97 -3.74 6.88
N GLU A 86 4.44 -4.83 7.46
CA GLU A 86 3.66 -6.01 7.78
C GLU A 86 2.55 -5.72 8.80
N GLU A 87 2.88 -4.95 9.85
CA GLU A 87 1.88 -4.52 10.85
C GLU A 87 0.85 -3.58 10.24
N GLY A 88 1.30 -2.60 9.45
CA GLY A 88 0.41 -1.66 8.76
C GLY A 88 -0.52 -2.36 7.77
N LEU A 89 0.00 -3.35 7.04
CA LEU A 89 -0.79 -4.17 6.13
C LEU A 89 -1.84 -4.99 6.88
N ALA A 90 -1.48 -5.61 8.02
CA ALA A 90 -2.42 -6.35 8.85
C ALA A 90 -3.58 -5.48 9.35
N ILE A 91 -3.28 -4.26 9.84
CA ILE A 91 -4.28 -3.28 10.26
C ILE A 91 -5.19 -2.89 9.08
N THR A 92 -4.61 -2.69 7.91
CA THR A 92 -5.35 -2.33 6.69
C THR A 92 -6.31 -3.45 6.27
N ILE A 93 -5.85 -4.70 6.28
CA ILE A 93 -6.70 -5.86 5.95
C ILE A 93 -7.85 -5.95 6.95
N ASP A 94 -7.59 -5.84 8.25
CA ASP A 94 -8.62 -5.91 9.28
C ASP A 94 -9.67 -4.81 9.09
N TRP A 95 -9.24 -3.61 8.71
CA TRP A 95 -10.16 -2.53 8.41
C TRP A 95 -11.08 -2.87 7.23
N TYR A 96 -10.54 -3.36 6.12
CA TYR A 96 -11.35 -3.76 4.95
C TYR A 96 -12.31 -4.89 5.27
N LEU A 97 -11.87 -5.91 6.01
CA LEU A 97 -12.72 -7.02 6.40
C LEU A 97 -13.87 -6.57 7.34
N SER A 98 -13.60 -5.57 8.19
CA SER A 98 -14.59 -5.02 9.12
C SER A 98 -15.53 -3.99 8.48
N ASN A 99 -15.21 -3.46 7.29
CA ASN A 99 -15.96 -2.41 6.61
C ASN A 99 -16.51 -2.86 5.25
N ALA A 100 -17.08 -4.06 5.19
CA ALA A 100 -17.57 -4.67 3.95
C ALA A 100 -18.68 -3.84 3.26
N GLU A 101 -19.54 -3.16 4.02
CA GLU A 101 -20.59 -2.29 3.47
C GLU A 101 -19.98 -1.06 2.76
N TRP A 102 -18.99 -0.43 3.38
CA TRP A 102 -18.24 0.66 2.75
C TRP A 102 -17.59 0.19 1.43
N LEU A 103 -16.91 -0.96 1.46
CA LEU A 103 -16.28 -1.54 0.28
C LEU A 103 -17.31 -1.80 -0.84
N LYS A 104 -18.47 -2.37 -0.51
CA LYS A 104 -19.56 -2.60 -1.45
C LYS A 104 -20.05 -1.29 -2.08
N ASN A 105 -20.20 -0.24 -1.30
CA ASN A 105 -20.67 1.06 -1.79
C ASN A 105 -19.66 1.70 -2.75
N VAL A 106 -18.35 1.61 -2.44
CA VAL A 106 -17.28 2.17 -3.29
C VAL A 106 -17.09 1.38 -4.58
N THR A 107 -17.24 0.05 -4.54
CA THR A 107 -17.00 -0.84 -5.71
C THR A 107 -18.23 -1.09 -6.56
N SER A 108 -19.41 -0.61 -6.16
CA SER A 108 -20.66 -0.75 -6.92
C SER A 108 -20.82 0.32 -8.02
N GLY A 109 -21.57 0.00 -9.08
CA GLY A 109 -21.95 0.97 -10.11
C GLY A 109 -20.82 1.41 -11.04
N THR A 110 -20.61 2.71 -11.18
CA THR A 110 -19.69 3.32 -12.16
C THR A 110 -18.22 2.90 -12.00
N TYR A 111 -17.81 2.43 -10.82
CA TYR A 111 -16.44 1.93 -10.61
C TYR A 111 -16.14 0.69 -11.46
N GLN A 112 -17.08 -0.26 -11.51
CA GLN A 112 -16.90 -1.48 -12.31
C GLN A 112 -16.84 -1.13 -13.81
N GLU A 113 -17.71 -0.25 -14.29
CA GLU A 113 -17.69 0.23 -15.68
C GLU A 113 -16.35 0.93 -16.02
N TYR A 114 -15.85 1.76 -15.11
CA TYR A 114 -14.54 2.41 -15.27
C TYR A 114 -13.41 1.37 -15.34
N TYR A 115 -13.41 0.40 -14.44
CA TYR A 115 -12.41 -0.66 -14.40
C TYR A 115 -12.40 -1.48 -15.69
N ASP A 116 -13.57 -1.92 -16.14
CA ASP A 116 -13.74 -2.71 -17.38
C ASP A 116 -13.27 -1.93 -18.59
N ASN A 117 -13.57 -0.64 -18.69
CA ASN A 117 -13.11 0.23 -19.77
C ASN A 117 -11.59 0.42 -19.80
N MET A 118 -10.95 0.51 -18.64
CA MET A 118 -9.51 0.75 -18.51
C MET A 118 -8.68 -0.52 -18.70
N TYR A 119 -9.18 -1.68 -18.31
CA TYR A 119 -8.40 -2.91 -18.19
C TYR A 119 -8.86 -4.07 -19.09
N ALA A 120 -10.09 -4.07 -19.61
CA ALA A 120 -10.63 -5.15 -20.46
C ALA A 120 -9.89 -5.35 -21.79
N LYS A 121 -9.02 -4.41 -22.19
CA LYS A 121 -8.26 -4.44 -23.45
C LYS A 121 -6.75 -4.64 -23.24
N ARG A 122 -6.31 -5.08 -22.08
CA ARG A 122 -4.89 -5.34 -21.79
C ARG A 122 -4.53 -6.81 -21.82
#